data_4164269a039ee4df435c780cf27c4fbf
#
_entry.id   4164269a039ee4df435c780cf27c4fbf
#
_cell.length_a   1.000
_cell.length_b   1.000
_cell.length_c   1.000
_cell.angle_alpha   90.00
_cell.angle_beta   90.00
_cell.angle_gamma   90.00
#
_symmetry.space_group_name_H-M   'P 1'
#
loop_
_entity.id
_entity.type
_entity.pdbx_description
1 polymer ?
#
loop_
_entity_poly.entity_id
_entity_poly.type
_entity_poly.pdbx_seq_one_letter_code
_entity_poly.pdbx_strand_id
1 'polypeptide(L)'
;LIQDEDDAINPNNNVIKGDVILQDTRNSYIDTEHSLVAVIGVDNLIVVNTRDSLLICDKNKSQDVKYIVNALKAQDRAERIHHAKVYRPWGWYCTIEGNDTSGFKVKRIAVYPGKKLSLQSHDKRSEHWVIVKGKANVQVGHDNLILHANQHVYIPKKTLHRIENIGEDLLEFVETQIGDYLGEDDIVRYEDDFGRV
;
A
#
# COMPACT_ATOMS: atom_id res chain seq x y z
N LEU A 1 10.30 -20.90 -9.49
CA LEU A 1 8.83 -20.80 -9.42
C LEU A 1 8.42 -21.59 -8.19
N ILE A 2 8.09 -20.88 -7.11
CA ILE A 2 7.49 -21.48 -5.91
C ILE A 2 6.03 -21.71 -6.27
N GLN A 3 5.62 -22.96 -6.37
CA GLN A 3 4.20 -23.32 -6.42
C GLN A 3 3.68 -23.17 -4.99
N ASP A 4 2.94 -22.10 -4.70
CA ASP A 4 2.12 -22.02 -3.51
C ASP A 4 0.93 -22.97 -3.68
N GLU A 5 0.49 -23.63 -2.60
CA GLU A 5 -0.57 -24.66 -2.59
C GLU A 5 -1.96 -24.16 -3.07
N ASP A 6 -2.11 -22.85 -3.34
CA ASP A 6 -3.35 -22.22 -3.81
C ASP A 6 -3.39 -21.98 -5.33
N ASP A 7 -2.41 -22.45 -6.12
CA ASP A 7 -2.38 -22.29 -7.56
C ASP A 7 -3.29 -23.33 -8.26
N ALA A 8 -4.49 -22.94 -8.65
CA ALA A 8 -5.38 -23.79 -9.42
C ALA A 8 -4.92 -23.89 -10.88
N ILE A 9 -4.43 -25.07 -11.30
CA ILE A 9 -4.12 -25.37 -12.70
C ILE A 9 -5.40 -25.87 -13.37
N ASN A 10 -5.90 -25.16 -14.38
CA ASN A 10 -7.09 -25.59 -15.13
C ASN A 10 -6.71 -26.54 -16.30
N PRO A 11 -7.73 -27.21 -16.96
CA PRO A 11 -7.48 -28.16 -18.05
C PRO A 11 -6.68 -27.61 -19.23
N ASN A 12 -6.63 -26.29 -19.41
CA ASN A 12 -5.87 -25.61 -20.46
C ASN A 12 -4.46 -25.20 -20.01
N ASN A 13 -3.94 -25.77 -18.92
CA ASN A 13 -2.60 -25.49 -18.38
C ASN A 13 -2.41 -24.00 -18.00
N ASN A 14 -3.46 -23.34 -17.51
CA ASN A 14 -3.35 -22.01 -16.94
C ASN A 14 -3.20 -22.11 -15.42
N VAL A 15 -2.35 -21.25 -14.86
CA VAL A 15 -2.22 -21.00 -13.41
C VAL A 15 -2.92 -19.70 -13.10
N ILE A 16 -3.84 -19.72 -12.13
CA ILE A 16 -4.71 -18.60 -11.83
C ILE A 16 -4.61 -18.27 -10.34
N LYS A 17 -4.38 -17.00 -10.06
CA LYS A 17 -4.48 -16.41 -8.71
C LYS A 17 -5.39 -15.19 -8.75
N GLY A 18 -6.33 -15.11 -7.79
CA GLY A 18 -7.27 -14.00 -7.68
C GLY A 18 -8.52 -14.13 -8.55
N ASP A 19 -9.20 -13.02 -8.81
CA ASP A 19 -10.46 -12.96 -9.54
C ASP A 19 -10.21 -12.91 -11.06
N VAL A 20 -10.31 -14.06 -11.73
CA VAL A 20 -9.95 -14.21 -13.15
C VAL A 20 -11.02 -14.96 -13.93
N ILE A 21 -11.41 -14.44 -15.10
CA ILE A 21 -12.28 -15.08 -16.08
C ILE A 21 -11.49 -15.34 -17.36
N LEU A 22 -11.49 -16.61 -17.81
CA LEU A 22 -10.78 -17.04 -19.02
C LEU A 22 -11.73 -17.54 -20.09
N GLN A 23 -11.50 -17.13 -21.33
CA GLN A 23 -12.15 -17.66 -22.53
C GLN A 23 -11.07 -17.95 -23.59
N ASP A 24 -11.01 -19.16 -24.10
CA ASP A 24 -10.07 -19.60 -25.17
C ASP A 24 -8.59 -19.25 -24.84
N THR A 25 -8.22 -19.36 -23.55
CA THR A 25 -6.89 -19.02 -23.03
C THR A 25 -6.19 -20.28 -22.55
N ARG A 26 -4.88 -20.42 -22.86
CA ARG A 26 -4.08 -21.58 -22.48
C ARG A 26 -2.63 -21.23 -22.15
N ASN A 27 -1.95 -22.15 -21.44
CA ASN A 27 -0.54 -22.07 -21.07
C ASN A 27 -0.14 -20.78 -20.36
N SER A 28 -1.06 -20.06 -19.71
CA SER A 28 -0.83 -18.72 -19.18
C SER A 28 -0.79 -18.72 -17.65
N TYR A 29 -0.03 -17.79 -17.09
CA TYR A 29 0.02 -17.48 -15.67
C TYR A 29 -0.68 -16.14 -15.46
N ILE A 30 -1.76 -16.10 -14.68
CA ILE A 30 -2.51 -14.88 -14.40
C ILE A 30 -2.59 -14.71 -12.87
N ASP A 31 -2.07 -13.60 -12.38
CA ASP A 31 -2.07 -13.24 -10.96
C ASP A 31 -2.66 -11.85 -10.79
N THR A 32 -3.71 -11.71 -10.00
CA THR A 32 -4.35 -10.43 -9.72
C THR A 32 -4.69 -10.30 -8.24
N GLU A 33 -4.29 -9.17 -7.65
CA GLU A 33 -4.52 -8.91 -6.23
C GLU A 33 -5.85 -8.18 -5.95
N HIS A 34 -6.36 -7.38 -6.89
CA HIS A 34 -7.39 -6.37 -6.56
C HIS A 34 -8.53 -6.22 -7.55
N SER A 35 -8.39 -6.64 -8.78
CA SER A 35 -9.42 -6.42 -9.81
C SER A 35 -9.69 -7.68 -10.59
N LEU A 36 -10.91 -7.81 -11.11
CA LEU A 36 -11.23 -8.83 -12.08
C LEU A 36 -10.32 -8.66 -13.32
N VAL A 37 -9.66 -9.75 -13.70
CA VAL A 37 -8.89 -9.86 -14.95
C VAL A 37 -9.61 -10.82 -15.88
N ALA A 38 -10.13 -10.32 -17.00
CA ALA A 38 -10.73 -11.13 -18.06
C ALA A 38 -9.73 -11.29 -19.22
N VAL A 39 -9.49 -12.54 -19.64
CA VAL A 39 -8.50 -12.87 -20.67
C VAL A 39 -9.15 -13.75 -21.72
N ILE A 40 -9.06 -13.34 -23.00
CA ILE A 40 -9.75 -14.01 -24.10
C ILE A 40 -8.78 -14.25 -25.26
N GLY A 41 -8.76 -15.51 -25.76
CA GLY A 41 -8.11 -15.84 -27.03
C GLY A 41 -6.58 -15.71 -27.04
N VAL A 42 -5.91 -15.93 -25.88
CA VAL A 42 -4.45 -15.80 -25.78
C VAL A 42 -3.78 -17.11 -25.34
N ASP A 43 -2.49 -17.21 -25.62
CA ASP A 43 -1.65 -18.36 -25.31
C ASP A 43 -0.30 -17.89 -24.77
N ASN A 44 0.27 -18.65 -23.83
CA ASN A 44 1.64 -18.51 -23.36
C ASN A 44 1.99 -17.13 -22.74
N LEU A 45 1.05 -16.53 -21.99
CA LEU A 45 1.25 -15.23 -21.34
C LEU A 45 1.55 -15.36 -19.85
N ILE A 46 2.25 -14.34 -19.35
CA ILE A 46 2.27 -13.95 -17.94
C ILE A 46 1.51 -12.65 -17.82
N VAL A 47 0.51 -12.63 -16.94
CA VAL A 47 -0.26 -11.44 -16.55
C VAL A 47 -0.11 -11.30 -15.04
N VAL A 48 0.48 -10.22 -14.58
CA VAL A 48 0.58 -9.89 -13.14
C VAL A 48 -0.01 -8.50 -12.94
N ASN A 49 -1.14 -8.47 -12.23
CA ASN A 49 -1.89 -7.26 -11.97
C ASN A 49 -1.85 -6.93 -10.48
N THR A 50 -1.05 -5.94 -10.12
CA THR A 50 -0.98 -5.37 -8.78
C THR A 50 -1.80 -4.08 -8.72
N ARG A 51 -1.85 -3.44 -7.57
CA ARG A 51 -2.62 -2.19 -7.39
C ARG A 51 -2.04 -1.03 -8.21
N ASP A 52 -0.75 -1.02 -8.44
CA ASP A 52 0.04 0.08 -9.01
C ASP A 52 0.55 -0.20 -10.42
N SER A 53 0.51 -1.46 -10.87
CA SER A 53 1.06 -1.82 -12.17
C SER A 53 0.41 -3.07 -12.75
N LEU A 54 0.42 -3.16 -14.07
CA LEU A 54 0.03 -4.34 -14.84
C LEU A 54 1.19 -4.74 -15.76
N LEU A 55 1.71 -5.94 -15.55
CA LEU A 55 2.67 -6.58 -16.45
C LEU A 55 1.94 -7.60 -17.34
N ILE A 56 2.15 -7.50 -18.64
CA ILE A 56 1.76 -8.54 -19.60
C ILE A 56 2.99 -8.86 -20.44
N CYS A 57 3.38 -10.12 -20.48
CA CYS A 57 4.50 -10.57 -21.32
C CYS A 57 4.31 -12.01 -21.79
N ASP A 58 4.96 -12.36 -22.90
CA ASP A 58 5.14 -13.77 -23.32
C ASP A 58 5.99 -14.52 -22.27
N LYS A 59 5.59 -15.73 -21.90
CA LYS A 59 6.33 -16.56 -20.93
C LYS A 59 7.80 -16.74 -21.29
N ASN A 60 8.09 -16.89 -22.59
CA ASN A 60 9.44 -17.08 -23.10
C ASN A 60 10.28 -15.79 -23.02
N LYS A 61 9.63 -14.65 -22.75
CA LYS A 61 10.25 -13.32 -22.60
C LYS A 61 10.33 -12.84 -21.16
N SER A 62 10.02 -13.69 -20.19
CA SER A 62 10.00 -13.32 -18.77
C SER A 62 11.32 -12.72 -18.27
N GLN A 63 12.45 -13.15 -18.81
CA GLN A 63 13.77 -12.58 -18.49
C GLN A 63 13.98 -11.14 -19.00
N ASP A 64 13.17 -10.70 -19.98
CA ASP A 64 13.25 -9.37 -20.57
C ASP A 64 12.57 -8.29 -19.69
N VAL A 65 11.85 -8.67 -18.63
CA VAL A 65 11.30 -7.75 -17.62
C VAL A 65 12.37 -6.80 -17.06
N LYS A 66 13.63 -7.23 -17.01
CA LYS A 66 14.77 -6.36 -16.64
C LYS A 66 14.87 -5.08 -17.48
N TYR A 67 14.48 -5.12 -18.76
CA TYR A 67 14.50 -3.93 -19.62
C TYR A 67 13.43 -2.92 -19.21
N ILE A 68 12.24 -3.41 -18.81
CA ILE A 68 11.17 -2.56 -18.27
C ILE A 68 11.61 -1.92 -16.95
N VAL A 69 12.22 -2.70 -16.04
CA VAL A 69 12.76 -2.16 -14.78
C VAL A 69 13.82 -1.08 -15.04
N ASN A 70 14.69 -1.25 -16.04
CA ASN A 70 15.69 -0.25 -16.41
C ASN A 70 15.03 1.00 -17.01
N ALA A 71 13.98 0.85 -17.81
CA ALA A 71 13.23 1.98 -18.35
C ALA A 71 12.53 2.78 -17.24
N LEU A 72 11.93 2.11 -16.24
CA LEU A 72 11.34 2.76 -15.05
C LEU A 72 12.41 3.53 -14.26
N LYS A 73 13.62 2.97 -14.14
CA LYS A 73 14.77 3.65 -13.51
C LYS A 73 15.17 4.92 -14.25
N ALA A 74 15.28 4.83 -15.58
CA ALA A 74 15.67 5.98 -16.42
C ALA A 74 14.65 7.11 -16.40
N GLN A 75 13.37 6.80 -16.17
CA GLN A 75 12.27 7.75 -16.08
C GLN A 75 11.99 8.22 -14.64
N ASP A 76 12.78 7.76 -13.65
CA ASP A 76 12.61 8.03 -12.22
C ASP A 76 11.18 7.75 -11.70
N ARG A 77 10.57 6.69 -12.21
CA ARG A 77 9.20 6.33 -11.86
C ARG A 77 9.10 5.71 -10.47
N ALA A 78 8.10 6.16 -9.72
CA ALA A 78 7.87 5.76 -8.32
C ALA A 78 7.52 4.27 -8.18
N GLU A 79 6.85 3.67 -9.16
CA GLU A 79 6.43 2.25 -9.17
C GLU A 79 7.62 1.27 -9.06
N ARG A 80 8.83 1.73 -9.34
CA ARG A 80 10.06 0.97 -9.13
C ARG A 80 10.40 0.77 -7.65
N ILE A 81 10.09 1.75 -6.81
CA ILE A 81 10.56 1.84 -5.42
C ILE A 81 9.43 1.58 -4.43
N HIS A 82 8.23 2.04 -4.76
CA HIS A 82 7.08 1.99 -3.88
C HIS A 82 6.10 0.90 -4.34
N HIS A 83 6.13 -0.23 -3.63
CA HIS A 83 5.01 -1.17 -3.70
C HIS A 83 3.75 -0.50 -3.15
N ALA A 84 2.59 -0.84 -3.71
CA ALA A 84 1.30 -0.34 -3.21
C ALA A 84 1.16 -0.53 -1.69
N LYS A 85 1.75 -1.60 -1.13
CA LYS A 85 1.79 -1.91 0.30
C LYS A 85 3.23 -1.88 0.81
N VAL A 86 3.52 -0.96 1.73
CA VAL A 86 4.83 -0.74 2.33
C VAL A 86 4.84 -1.27 3.76
N TYR A 87 5.67 -2.27 4.04
CA TYR A 87 5.85 -2.82 5.38
C TYR A 87 6.85 -2.02 6.20
N ARG A 88 6.56 -1.89 7.50
CA ARG A 88 7.37 -1.21 8.50
C ARG A 88 7.41 -2.05 9.78
N PRO A 89 8.37 -1.84 10.70
CA PRO A 89 8.43 -2.58 11.95
C PRO A 89 7.19 -2.40 12.85
N TRP A 90 6.43 -1.34 12.67
CA TRP A 90 5.20 -1.04 13.40
C TRP A 90 3.92 -1.55 12.72
N GLY A 91 3.99 -2.00 11.45
CA GLY A 91 2.82 -2.42 10.69
C GLY A 91 3.03 -2.26 9.18
N TRP A 92 2.04 -1.71 8.48
CA TRP A 92 2.14 -1.42 7.05
C TRP A 92 1.20 -0.28 6.66
N TYR A 93 1.46 0.31 5.51
CA TYR A 93 0.52 1.24 4.87
C TYR A 93 0.43 0.97 3.37
N CYS A 94 -0.67 1.40 2.75
CA CYS A 94 -0.79 1.48 1.31
C CYS A 94 -1.45 2.80 0.92
N THR A 95 -0.96 3.42 -0.15
CA THR A 95 -1.64 4.55 -0.78
C THR A 95 -2.83 4.03 -1.57
N ILE A 96 -4.02 4.61 -1.32
CA ILE A 96 -5.26 4.28 -2.01
C ILE A 96 -5.41 5.20 -3.22
N GLU A 97 -5.16 6.51 -3.03
CA GLU A 97 -5.39 7.55 -4.02
C GLU A 97 -4.45 8.73 -3.78
N GLY A 98 -4.16 9.48 -4.83
CA GLY A 98 -3.33 10.69 -4.78
C GLY A 98 -1.83 10.43 -4.84
N ASN A 99 -1.06 11.52 -4.93
CA ASN A 99 0.40 11.52 -4.97
C ASN A 99 0.95 12.73 -4.20
N ASP A 100 2.27 12.94 -4.24
CA ASP A 100 2.94 13.98 -3.44
C ASP A 100 2.59 15.42 -3.83
N THR A 101 2.01 15.62 -5.02
CA THR A 101 1.70 16.95 -5.58
C THR A 101 0.24 17.10 -6.02
N SER A 102 -0.62 16.11 -5.77
CA SER A 102 -2.04 16.14 -6.18
C SER A 102 -2.94 17.00 -5.29
N GLY A 103 -2.39 17.62 -4.23
CA GLY A 103 -3.16 18.38 -3.24
C GLY A 103 -3.80 17.52 -2.16
N PHE A 104 -3.95 16.22 -2.39
CA PHE A 104 -4.42 15.24 -1.41
C PHE A 104 -3.76 13.87 -1.62
N LYS A 105 -3.72 13.07 -0.55
CA LYS A 105 -3.32 11.67 -0.58
C LYS A 105 -4.11 10.88 0.46
N VAL A 106 -4.60 9.71 0.08
CA VAL A 106 -5.33 8.81 0.97
C VAL A 106 -4.52 7.55 1.18
N LYS A 107 -4.29 7.19 2.44
CA LYS A 107 -3.58 5.96 2.84
C LYS A 107 -4.48 5.11 3.73
N ARG A 108 -4.39 3.78 3.59
CA ARG A 108 -4.83 2.83 4.60
C ARG A 108 -3.61 2.38 5.38
N ILE A 109 -3.67 2.49 6.69
CA ILE A 109 -2.56 2.19 7.59
C ILE A 109 -3.02 1.13 8.59
N ALA A 110 -2.14 0.17 8.87
CA ALA A 110 -2.37 -0.85 9.88
C ALA A 110 -1.21 -0.88 10.86
N VAL A 111 -1.51 -0.92 12.15
CA VAL A 111 -0.53 -0.91 13.24
C VAL A 111 -0.69 -2.20 14.06
N TYR A 112 0.41 -2.95 14.21
CA TYR A 112 0.42 -4.18 15.01
C TYR A 112 0.13 -3.90 16.49
N PRO A 113 -0.41 -4.85 17.25
CA PRO A 113 -0.66 -4.73 18.68
C PRO A 113 0.57 -4.24 19.45
N GLY A 114 0.38 -3.25 20.33
CA GLY A 114 1.45 -2.65 21.14
C GLY A 114 2.50 -1.86 20.37
N LYS A 115 2.26 -1.58 19.08
CA LYS A 115 3.16 -0.74 18.26
C LYS A 115 2.58 0.65 18.05
N LYS A 116 3.48 1.59 17.75
CA LYS A 116 3.13 2.99 17.51
C LYS A 116 3.96 3.56 16.36
N LEU A 117 3.44 4.60 15.73
CA LEU A 117 4.17 5.43 14.80
C LEU A 117 5.10 6.40 15.54
N SER A 118 6.04 7.01 14.82
CA SER A 118 6.89 8.09 15.37
C SER A 118 6.04 9.25 15.90
N LEU A 119 6.54 9.96 16.90
CA LEU A 119 6.04 11.29 17.23
C LEU A 119 6.57 12.25 16.16
N GLN A 120 5.67 12.87 15.40
CA GLN A 120 6.03 13.60 14.20
C GLN A 120 5.17 14.85 13.99
N SER A 121 5.62 15.73 13.10
CA SER A 121 4.83 16.85 12.59
C SER A 121 5.10 17.05 11.09
N HIS A 122 4.22 17.82 10.43
CA HIS A 122 4.31 18.16 9.01
C HIS A 122 4.10 19.66 8.81
N ASP A 123 4.94 20.29 8.01
CA ASP A 123 4.83 21.72 7.73
C ASP A 123 3.85 22.05 6.63
N LYS A 124 3.72 21.16 5.62
CA LYS A 124 3.02 21.46 4.37
C LYS A 124 1.66 20.81 4.25
N ARG A 125 1.33 19.84 5.13
CA ARG A 125 0.07 19.12 5.10
C ARG A 125 -0.63 19.06 6.45
N SER A 126 -1.96 18.92 6.41
CA SER A 126 -2.82 18.49 7.52
C SER A 126 -3.30 17.08 7.27
N GLU A 127 -3.76 16.40 8.31
CA GLU A 127 -4.21 15.02 8.21
C GLU A 127 -5.56 14.82 8.88
N HIS A 128 -6.38 13.92 8.32
CA HIS A 128 -7.59 13.40 8.93
C HIS A 128 -7.44 11.90 9.08
N TRP A 129 -7.59 11.39 10.29
CA TRP A 129 -7.55 9.97 10.58
C TRP A 129 -8.92 9.46 10.97
N VAL A 130 -9.39 8.40 10.33
CA VAL A 130 -10.65 7.70 10.65
C VAL A 130 -10.30 6.28 11.05
N ILE A 131 -10.61 5.90 12.28
CA ILE A 131 -10.37 4.54 12.78
C ILE A 131 -11.40 3.59 12.16
N VAL A 132 -10.91 2.56 11.46
CA VAL A 132 -11.73 1.54 10.80
C VAL A 132 -11.91 0.32 11.69
N LYS A 133 -10.82 -0.08 12.39
CA LYS A 133 -10.81 -1.27 13.25
C LYS A 133 -9.83 -1.08 14.40
N GLY A 134 -10.15 -1.63 15.57
CA GLY A 134 -9.25 -1.64 16.72
C GLY A 134 -9.47 -0.46 17.66
N LYS A 135 -8.46 -0.24 18.52
CA LYS A 135 -8.48 0.80 19.56
C LYS A 135 -7.14 1.54 19.54
N ALA A 136 -7.19 2.84 19.42
CA ALA A 136 -6.02 3.70 19.31
C ALA A 136 -5.90 4.66 20.49
N ASN A 137 -4.66 4.92 20.92
CA ASN A 137 -4.29 6.11 21.65
C ASN A 137 -3.68 7.09 20.66
N VAL A 138 -4.29 8.25 20.47
CA VAL A 138 -3.84 9.28 19.52
C VAL A 138 -3.43 10.52 20.28
N GLN A 139 -2.17 10.90 20.14
CA GLN A 139 -1.66 12.18 20.62
C GLN A 139 -1.78 13.23 19.53
N VAL A 140 -2.38 14.38 19.84
CA VAL A 140 -2.43 15.58 18.98
C VAL A 140 -2.05 16.80 19.83
N GLY A 141 -0.88 17.35 19.58
CA GLY A 141 -0.28 18.38 20.45
C GLY A 141 -0.06 17.87 21.87
N HIS A 142 -0.78 18.45 22.81
CA HIS A 142 -0.76 18.06 24.24
C HIS A 142 -1.91 17.12 24.64
N ASP A 143 -2.87 16.90 23.75
CA ASP A 143 -4.04 16.08 24.02
C ASP A 143 -3.79 14.61 23.68
N ASN A 144 -4.32 13.72 24.50
CA ASN A 144 -4.35 12.27 24.25
C ASN A 144 -5.80 11.81 24.17
N LEU A 145 -6.14 11.20 23.04
CA LEU A 145 -7.49 10.77 22.69
C LEU A 145 -7.54 9.25 22.55
N ILE A 146 -8.45 8.59 23.24
CA ILE A 146 -8.72 7.17 22.97
C ILE A 146 -9.81 7.09 21.91
N LEU A 147 -9.46 6.54 20.75
CA LEU A 147 -10.35 6.40 19.61
C LEU A 147 -10.65 4.93 19.31
N HIS A 148 -11.90 4.68 18.99
CA HIS A 148 -12.43 3.38 18.56
C HIS A 148 -12.88 3.43 17.10
N ALA A 149 -13.23 2.29 16.54
CA ALA A 149 -13.80 2.20 15.20
C ALA A 149 -14.94 3.21 15.01
N ASN A 150 -15.00 3.82 13.82
CA ASN A 150 -15.94 4.90 13.43
C ASN A 150 -15.70 6.26 14.12
N GLN A 151 -14.60 6.43 14.86
CA GLN A 151 -14.19 7.74 15.38
C GLN A 151 -13.05 8.30 14.52
N HIS A 152 -12.89 9.63 14.58
CA HIS A 152 -11.91 10.34 13.76
C HIS A 152 -11.24 11.48 14.54
N VAL A 153 -10.13 11.97 13.98
CA VAL A 153 -9.40 13.11 14.50
C VAL A 153 -8.83 13.93 13.34
N TYR A 154 -8.84 15.25 13.49
CA TYR A 154 -8.14 16.19 12.62
C TYR A 154 -6.80 16.60 13.23
N ILE A 155 -5.76 16.62 12.42
CA ILE A 155 -4.40 17.00 12.78
C ILE A 155 -3.99 18.20 11.93
N PRO A 156 -3.90 19.40 12.53
CA PRO A 156 -3.43 20.58 11.81
C PRO A 156 -1.97 20.49 11.38
N LYS A 157 -1.58 21.29 10.38
CA LYS A 157 -0.17 21.52 10.04
C LYS A 157 0.63 21.89 11.27
N LYS A 158 1.88 21.46 11.34
CA LYS A 158 2.86 21.77 12.42
C LYS A 158 2.48 21.27 13.81
N THR A 159 1.46 20.43 13.92
CA THR A 159 1.04 19.85 15.18
C THR A 159 1.73 18.52 15.41
N LEU A 160 2.37 18.36 16.58
CA LEU A 160 2.92 17.09 17.04
C LEU A 160 1.81 16.06 17.16
N HIS A 161 2.03 14.88 16.58
CA HIS A 161 1.04 13.82 16.64
C HIS A 161 1.65 12.43 16.55
N ARG A 162 0.94 11.46 17.09
CA ARG A 162 1.30 10.04 17.12
C ARG A 162 0.04 9.20 17.23
N ILE A 163 0.06 8.00 16.67
CA ILE A 163 -0.93 6.95 16.93
C ILE A 163 -0.25 5.71 17.49
N GLU A 164 -0.86 5.09 18.48
CA GLU A 164 -0.45 3.87 19.13
C GLU A 164 -1.62 2.87 19.13
N ASN A 165 -1.35 1.62 18.79
CA ASN A 165 -2.30 0.54 18.94
C ASN A 165 -2.27 0.02 20.37
N ILE A 166 -3.30 0.34 21.15
CA ILE A 166 -3.49 -0.11 22.56
C ILE A 166 -4.47 -1.29 22.67
N GLY A 167 -4.86 -1.87 21.54
CA GLY A 167 -5.68 -3.08 21.48
C GLY A 167 -4.84 -4.35 21.32
N GLU A 168 -5.53 -5.49 21.39
CA GLU A 168 -4.93 -6.82 21.20
C GLU A 168 -4.92 -7.25 19.72
N ASP A 169 -5.78 -6.64 18.90
CA ASP A 169 -5.91 -6.88 17.46
C ASP A 169 -5.20 -5.82 16.63
N LEU A 170 -5.13 -6.05 15.32
CA LEU A 170 -4.64 -5.08 14.35
C LEU A 170 -5.49 -3.80 14.39
N LEU A 171 -4.85 -2.65 14.60
CA LEU A 171 -5.46 -1.34 14.43
C LEU A 171 -5.39 -0.95 12.96
N GLU A 172 -6.53 -0.57 12.37
CA GLU A 172 -6.59 -0.06 11.02
C GLU A 172 -7.28 1.30 10.97
N PHE A 173 -6.69 2.22 10.21
CA PHE A 173 -7.29 3.54 9.99
C PHE A 173 -7.02 4.04 8.57
N VAL A 174 -7.87 4.94 8.12
CA VAL A 174 -7.69 5.70 6.88
C VAL A 174 -7.14 7.06 7.23
N GLU A 175 -6.07 7.44 6.58
CA GLU A 175 -5.43 8.75 6.66
C GLU A 175 -5.68 9.50 5.36
N THR A 176 -6.27 10.69 5.47
CA THR A 176 -6.36 11.64 4.36
C THR A 176 -5.42 12.80 4.63
N GLN A 177 -4.43 12.95 3.79
CA GLN A 177 -3.48 14.08 3.80
C GLN A 177 -3.96 15.16 2.84
N ILE A 178 -3.92 16.42 3.26
CA ILE A 178 -4.31 17.58 2.44
C ILE A 178 -3.25 18.67 2.56
N GLY A 179 -2.72 19.10 1.41
CA GLY A 179 -1.68 20.13 1.38
C GLY A 179 -1.05 20.30 0.00
N ASP A 180 -0.19 21.29 -0.12
CA ASP A 180 0.47 21.60 -1.40
C ASP A 180 1.62 20.62 -1.73
N TYR A 181 2.11 19.91 -0.70
CA TYR A 181 3.16 18.91 -0.81
C TYR A 181 2.97 17.81 0.23
N LEU A 182 3.04 16.54 -0.20
CA LEU A 182 2.70 15.35 0.59
C LEU A 182 3.83 14.31 0.61
N GLY A 183 5.07 14.72 0.31
CA GLY A 183 6.25 13.87 0.33
C GLY A 183 6.63 13.42 1.74
N GLU A 184 7.29 12.28 1.85
CA GLU A 184 7.74 11.71 3.14
C GLU A 184 8.90 12.52 3.76
N ASP A 185 9.57 13.37 3.00
CA ASP A 185 10.59 14.32 3.46
C ASP A 185 10.02 15.54 4.20
N ASP A 186 8.70 15.78 4.15
CA ASP A 186 8.00 16.76 5.02
C ASP A 186 7.77 16.23 6.44
N ILE A 187 8.18 14.98 6.75
CA ILE A 187 8.04 14.41 8.09
C ILE A 187 9.21 14.82 8.98
N VAL A 188 8.92 15.63 9.98
CA VAL A 188 9.84 15.89 11.10
C VAL A 188 9.55 14.91 12.23
N ARG A 189 10.50 14.02 12.54
CA ARG A 189 10.36 13.02 13.62
C ARG A 189 11.06 13.50 14.86
N TYR A 190 10.40 13.40 16.01
CA TYR A 190 10.90 13.81 17.33
C TYR A 190 11.27 12.61 18.19
N GLU A 191 10.48 11.55 18.10
CA GLU A 191 10.72 10.27 18.76
C GLU A 191 10.34 9.13 17.81
N ASP A 192 11.20 8.14 17.69
CA ASP A 192 10.97 6.97 16.85
C ASP A 192 11.61 5.72 17.47
N ASP A 193 10.81 4.70 17.77
CA ASP A 193 11.28 3.45 18.38
C ASP A 193 12.15 2.63 17.42
N PHE A 194 12.28 3.05 16.16
CA PHE A 194 12.94 2.30 15.07
C PHE A 194 14.17 3.00 14.49
N GLY A 195 14.64 4.08 15.15
CA GLY A 195 15.91 4.73 14.82
C GLY A 195 15.93 5.52 13.50
N ARG A 196 14.79 6.11 13.12
CA ARG A 196 14.66 6.96 11.91
C ARG A 196 14.69 8.47 12.23
N VAL A 197 15.14 8.83 13.41
CA VAL A 197 15.32 10.24 13.85
C VAL A 197 16.65 10.76 13.36
#